data_8e8517a3e0e5e3bedaeb2d4233cbd938
#
_entry.id   8e8517a3e0e5e3bedaeb2d4233cbd938
#
_cell.length_a   1.000
_cell.length_b   1.000
_cell.length_c   1.000
_cell.angle_alpha   90.00
_cell.angle_beta   90.00
_cell.angle_gamma   90.00
#
_symmetry.space_group_name_H-M   'P 1'
#
loop_
_entity.id
_entity.type
_entity.pdbx_description
1 polymer ?
#
loop_
_entity_poly.entity_id
_entity_poly.type
_entity_poly.pdbx_seq_one_letter_code
_entity_poly.pdbx_strand_id
1 'polypeptide(L)'
;MPHPATMFFLLTLGVIFLSWIFDVYGLSVRLPHTGEEIRVQSLLSPEGIRWLLRHVVTNFTGFAPLGLVIVAMFGIGVAQHSGFIDACIRKGIRGRVRNPWRIILSVIVLGLLSNVVGDAGYIILLPIAATLFHSVGLHPIGGIIAAYVSVSCGYSANILLSTLDPMLAATTQEAADMTDVLGGRIGPLCNYYFFCVSTFLLVFIIYHITCRKLLPGLGEYLSLIHISEPTRRTPIS
;
A
#
# COMPACT_ATOMS: atom_id res chain seq x y z
N MET A 1 -6.78 -17.33 0.64
CA MET A 1 -5.89 -16.94 -0.48
C MET A 1 -4.51 -17.52 -0.22
N PRO A 2 -3.77 -18.00 -1.23
CA PRO A 2 -2.43 -18.50 -1.04
C PRO A 2 -1.49 -17.39 -0.56
N HIS A 3 -0.43 -17.76 0.18
CA HIS A 3 0.57 -16.83 0.65
C HIS A 3 1.24 -16.10 -0.53
N PRO A 4 1.55 -14.80 -0.44
CA PRO A 4 2.16 -14.04 -1.55
C PRO A 4 3.39 -14.70 -2.16
N ALA A 5 4.27 -15.27 -1.33
CA ALA A 5 5.44 -16.01 -1.82
C ALA A 5 5.06 -17.21 -2.72
N THR A 6 3.97 -17.93 -2.39
CA THR A 6 3.47 -19.04 -3.21
C THR A 6 2.95 -18.52 -4.55
N MET A 7 2.29 -17.38 -4.57
CA MET A 7 1.82 -16.78 -5.83
C MET A 7 2.97 -16.40 -6.75
N PHE A 8 4.01 -15.74 -6.22
CA PHE A 8 5.20 -15.39 -7.00
C PHE A 8 5.96 -16.65 -7.49
N PHE A 9 6.04 -17.67 -6.67
CA PHE A 9 6.64 -18.95 -7.07
C PHE A 9 5.87 -19.59 -8.23
N LEU A 10 4.53 -19.63 -8.15
CA LEU A 10 3.69 -20.16 -9.24
C LEU A 10 3.79 -19.32 -10.51
N LEU A 11 3.88 -17.99 -10.39
CA LEU A 11 4.11 -17.11 -11.54
C LEU A 11 5.45 -17.37 -12.19
N THR A 12 6.50 -17.57 -11.40
CA THR A 12 7.83 -17.93 -11.92
C THR A 12 7.80 -19.24 -12.70
N LEU A 13 7.15 -20.28 -12.14
CA LEU A 13 6.95 -21.55 -12.86
C LEU A 13 6.14 -21.36 -14.15
N GLY A 14 5.13 -20.49 -14.11
CA GLY A 14 4.33 -20.13 -15.30
C GLY A 14 5.17 -19.49 -16.40
N VAL A 15 6.06 -18.56 -16.05
CA VAL A 15 6.98 -17.90 -17.00
C VAL A 15 7.97 -18.92 -17.59
N ILE A 16 8.53 -19.81 -16.77
CA ILE A 16 9.43 -20.87 -17.22
C ILE A 16 8.70 -21.77 -18.24
N PHE A 17 7.48 -22.16 -17.94
CA PHE A 17 6.66 -22.98 -18.83
C PHE A 17 6.31 -22.25 -20.14
N LEU A 18 5.93 -20.99 -20.06
CA LEU A 18 5.65 -20.16 -21.25
C LEU A 18 6.88 -19.98 -22.13
N SER A 19 8.07 -19.82 -21.53
CA SER A 19 9.32 -19.72 -22.30
C SER A 19 9.58 -20.95 -23.15
N TRP A 20 9.25 -22.15 -22.61
CA TRP A 20 9.33 -23.39 -23.37
C TRP A 20 8.36 -23.45 -24.55
N ILE A 21 7.09 -23.05 -24.31
CA ILE A 21 6.07 -23.00 -25.36
C ILE A 21 6.54 -22.05 -26.49
N PHE A 22 6.98 -20.86 -26.14
CA PHE A 22 7.39 -19.84 -27.12
C PHE A 22 8.64 -20.24 -27.91
N ASP A 23 9.56 -20.96 -27.28
CA ASP A 23 10.73 -21.51 -27.98
C ASP A 23 10.33 -22.59 -28.98
N VAL A 24 9.40 -23.49 -28.62
CA VAL A 24 8.85 -24.52 -29.52
C VAL A 24 8.17 -23.89 -30.75
N TYR A 25 7.44 -22.78 -30.55
CA TYR A 25 6.82 -22.04 -31.65
C TYR A 25 7.80 -21.15 -32.45
N GLY A 26 9.07 -21.06 -32.02
CA GLY A 26 10.10 -20.28 -32.66
C GLY A 26 9.82 -18.77 -32.65
N LEU A 27 9.17 -18.28 -31.59
CA LEU A 27 8.83 -16.86 -31.48
C LEU A 27 10.09 -16.02 -31.38
N SER A 28 10.15 -14.95 -32.18
CA SER A 28 11.18 -13.94 -32.13
C SER A 28 10.57 -12.54 -32.12
N VAL A 29 11.26 -11.59 -31.53
CA VAL A 29 10.87 -10.19 -31.46
C VAL A 29 12.04 -9.33 -31.96
N ARG A 30 11.76 -8.32 -32.76
CA ARG A 30 12.75 -7.31 -33.17
C ARG A 30 12.77 -6.18 -32.16
N LEU A 31 13.96 -5.89 -31.63
CA LEU A 31 14.17 -4.73 -30.77
C LEU A 31 13.94 -3.44 -31.56
N PRO A 32 13.12 -2.50 -31.07
CA PRO A 32 12.78 -1.26 -31.79
C PRO A 32 14.00 -0.41 -32.12
N HIS A 33 15.09 -0.48 -31.31
CA HIS A 33 16.26 0.37 -31.45
C HIS A 33 17.35 -0.19 -32.34
N THR A 34 17.73 -1.45 -32.08
CA THR A 34 18.85 -2.08 -32.75
C THR A 34 18.42 -2.79 -34.04
N GLY A 35 17.11 -3.02 -34.22
CA GLY A 35 16.58 -3.86 -35.29
C GLY A 35 16.97 -5.33 -35.14
N GLU A 36 17.65 -5.67 -34.03
CA GLU A 36 18.18 -7.02 -33.77
C GLU A 36 17.02 -7.96 -33.43
N GLU A 37 17.02 -9.13 -34.03
CA GLU A 37 16.00 -10.14 -33.81
C GLU A 37 16.41 -11.03 -32.63
N ILE A 38 15.68 -10.91 -31.52
CA ILE A 38 15.87 -11.75 -30.33
C ILE A 38 14.88 -12.90 -30.39
N ARG A 39 15.41 -14.12 -30.43
CA ARG A 39 14.63 -15.34 -30.35
C ARG A 39 14.43 -15.75 -28.89
N VAL A 40 13.21 -16.19 -28.55
CA VAL A 40 12.92 -16.74 -27.23
C VAL A 40 13.73 -18.01 -27.03
N GLN A 41 14.37 -18.15 -25.87
CA GLN A 41 15.09 -19.34 -25.45
C GLN A 41 14.34 -20.02 -24.31
N SER A 42 14.19 -21.34 -24.38
CA SER A 42 13.52 -22.11 -23.34
C SER A 42 14.33 -22.14 -22.04
N LEU A 43 13.73 -21.70 -20.96
CA LEU A 43 14.32 -21.82 -19.62
C LEU A 43 14.29 -23.26 -19.08
N LEU A 44 13.53 -24.19 -19.72
CA LEU A 44 13.52 -25.61 -19.40
C LEU A 44 14.61 -26.41 -20.16
N SER A 45 15.32 -25.76 -21.09
CA SER A 45 16.46 -26.38 -21.72
C SER A 45 17.62 -26.57 -20.72
N PRO A 46 18.56 -27.53 -20.95
CA PRO A 46 19.74 -27.67 -20.10
C PRO A 46 20.56 -26.37 -19.98
N GLU A 47 20.63 -25.60 -21.06
CA GLU A 47 21.29 -24.30 -21.12
C GLU A 47 20.50 -23.25 -20.29
N GLY A 48 19.18 -23.23 -20.41
CA GLY A 48 18.30 -22.36 -19.65
C GLY A 48 18.36 -22.59 -18.14
N ILE A 49 18.34 -23.86 -17.73
CA ILE A 49 18.51 -24.24 -16.32
C ILE A 49 19.87 -23.80 -15.77
N ARG A 50 20.95 -24.07 -16.53
CA ARG A 50 22.29 -23.61 -16.13
C ARG A 50 22.37 -22.11 -16.03
N TRP A 51 21.74 -21.38 -16.95
CA TRP A 51 21.67 -19.94 -16.94
C TRP A 51 20.93 -19.43 -15.70
N LEU A 52 19.76 -19.98 -15.38
CA LEU A 52 19.01 -19.64 -14.17
C LEU A 52 19.85 -19.80 -12.91
N LEU A 53 20.49 -20.98 -12.74
CA LEU A 53 21.30 -21.28 -11.55
C LEU A 53 22.53 -20.36 -11.43
N ARG A 54 23.18 -20.02 -12.53
CA ARG A 54 24.34 -19.13 -12.53
C ARG A 54 23.99 -17.68 -12.23
N HIS A 55 22.81 -17.26 -12.65
CA HIS A 55 22.41 -15.86 -12.56
C HIS A 55 21.46 -15.55 -11.40
N VAL A 56 21.09 -16.51 -10.57
CA VAL A 56 20.20 -16.29 -9.41
C VAL A 56 20.68 -15.13 -8.55
N VAL A 57 21.95 -15.14 -8.16
CA VAL A 57 22.53 -14.08 -7.31
C VAL A 57 22.60 -12.75 -8.06
N THR A 58 23.10 -12.78 -9.30
CA THR A 58 23.26 -11.59 -10.12
C THR A 58 21.92 -10.92 -10.44
N ASN A 59 20.90 -11.72 -10.77
CA ASN A 59 19.55 -11.21 -11.03
C ASN A 59 18.93 -10.60 -9.77
N PHE A 60 19.15 -11.20 -8.60
CA PHE A 60 18.69 -10.64 -7.35
C PHE A 60 19.41 -9.35 -6.98
N THR A 61 20.73 -9.35 -7.01
CA THR A 61 21.54 -8.17 -6.63
C THR A 61 21.53 -7.07 -7.68
N GLY A 62 21.30 -7.40 -8.94
CA GLY A 62 21.16 -6.45 -10.05
C GLY A 62 19.79 -5.79 -10.14
N PHE A 63 18.82 -6.19 -9.29
CA PHE A 63 17.52 -5.53 -9.25
C PHE A 63 17.68 -4.09 -8.74
N ALA A 64 17.52 -3.11 -9.62
CA ALA A 64 17.83 -1.71 -9.34
C ALA A 64 17.19 -1.13 -8.06
N PRO A 65 15.93 -1.45 -7.71
CA PRO A 65 15.31 -0.96 -6.47
C PRO A 65 15.81 -1.62 -5.18
N LEU A 66 16.51 -2.76 -5.25
CA LEU A 66 16.82 -3.59 -4.08
C LEU A 66 17.54 -2.82 -2.97
N GLY A 67 18.59 -2.08 -3.33
CA GLY A 67 19.38 -1.29 -2.37
C GLY A 67 18.53 -0.22 -1.68
N LEU A 68 17.73 0.51 -2.43
CA LEU A 68 16.84 1.54 -1.91
C LEU A 68 15.80 0.96 -0.94
N VAL A 69 15.17 -0.15 -1.32
CA VAL A 69 14.16 -0.83 -0.48
C VAL A 69 14.78 -1.30 0.83
N ILE A 70 15.94 -1.95 0.80
CA ILE A 70 16.62 -2.42 2.01
C ILE A 70 16.95 -1.26 2.96
N VAL A 71 17.58 -0.18 2.45
CA VAL A 71 17.93 0.99 3.27
C VAL A 71 16.68 1.66 3.86
N ALA A 72 15.64 1.82 3.07
CA ALA A 72 14.39 2.40 3.54
C ALA A 72 13.72 1.52 4.62
N MET A 73 13.70 0.20 4.45
CA MET A 73 13.16 -0.75 5.44
C MET A 73 13.94 -0.72 6.76
N PHE A 74 15.25 -0.51 6.74
CA PHE A 74 16.03 -0.28 7.96
C PHE A 74 15.56 0.97 8.71
N GLY A 75 15.41 2.09 8.01
CA GLY A 75 14.91 3.34 8.61
C GLY A 75 13.51 3.19 9.23
N ILE A 76 12.59 2.56 8.49
CA ILE A 76 11.23 2.29 8.96
C ILE A 76 11.27 1.33 10.16
N GLY A 77 12.06 0.27 10.12
CA GLY A 77 12.22 -0.69 11.21
C GLY A 77 12.67 -0.01 12.51
N VAL A 78 13.67 0.88 12.44
CA VAL A 78 14.11 1.66 13.60
C VAL A 78 13.00 2.57 14.12
N ALA A 79 12.29 3.26 13.23
CA ALA A 79 11.20 4.14 13.62
C ALA A 79 10.01 3.38 14.27
N GLN A 80 9.71 2.17 13.82
CA GLN A 80 8.70 1.29 14.41
C GLN A 80 9.13 0.79 15.79
N HIS A 81 10.33 0.20 15.89
CA HIS A 81 10.80 -0.37 17.15
C HIS A 81 11.07 0.68 18.24
N SER A 82 11.42 1.90 17.87
CA SER A 82 11.57 3.02 18.81
C SER A 82 10.24 3.56 19.36
N GLY A 83 9.09 3.13 18.81
CA GLY A 83 7.78 3.69 19.14
C GLY A 83 7.55 5.11 18.60
N PHE A 84 8.46 5.62 17.74
CA PHE A 84 8.36 6.97 17.16
C PHE A 84 7.07 7.13 16.35
N ILE A 85 6.70 6.13 15.58
CA ILE A 85 5.50 6.16 14.74
C ILE A 85 4.23 6.20 15.57
N ASP A 86 4.16 5.36 16.61
CA ASP A 86 3.06 5.35 17.58
C ASP A 86 2.91 6.72 18.25
N ALA A 87 4.03 7.32 18.67
CA ALA A 87 4.04 8.63 19.30
C ALA A 87 3.53 9.72 18.33
N CYS A 88 3.92 9.69 17.06
CA CYS A 88 3.48 10.61 16.03
C CYS A 88 1.96 10.50 15.78
N ILE A 89 1.44 9.29 15.62
CA ILE A 89 0.00 9.04 15.42
C ILE A 89 -0.80 9.52 16.63
N ARG A 90 -0.41 9.12 17.86
CA ARG A 90 -1.07 9.54 19.09
C ARG A 90 -1.03 11.06 19.28
N LYS A 91 0.09 11.71 18.96
CA LYS A 91 0.24 13.17 19.04
C LYS A 91 -0.65 13.88 18.01
N GLY A 92 -0.76 13.35 16.80
CA GLY A 92 -1.61 13.88 15.74
C GLY A 92 -3.11 13.89 16.10
N ILE A 93 -3.51 12.96 17.00
CA ILE A 93 -4.89 12.81 17.47
C ILE A 93 -5.16 13.64 18.74
N ARG A 94 -4.15 13.81 19.59
CA ARG A 94 -4.29 14.48 20.90
C ARG A 94 -4.82 15.90 20.76
N GLY A 95 -5.88 16.22 21.50
CA GLY A 95 -6.51 17.56 21.47
C GLY A 95 -7.68 17.74 20.48
N ARG A 96 -7.95 16.75 19.61
CA ARG A 96 -9.07 16.81 18.65
C ARG A 96 -10.33 16.07 19.09
N VAL A 97 -10.30 15.51 20.30
CA VAL A 97 -11.29 14.53 20.85
C VAL A 97 -12.69 15.12 21.06
N ARG A 98 -12.90 16.44 20.99
CA ARG A 98 -14.19 17.06 21.29
C ARG A 98 -15.14 17.22 20.11
N ASN A 99 -14.65 17.14 18.87
CA ASN A 99 -15.48 17.39 17.67
C ASN A 99 -15.43 16.18 16.74
N PRO A 100 -16.57 15.49 16.51
CA PRO A 100 -16.64 14.30 15.65
C PRO A 100 -16.05 14.55 14.25
N TRP A 101 -16.35 15.67 13.64
CA TRP A 101 -15.88 16.02 12.30
C TRP A 101 -14.36 16.16 12.21
N ARG A 102 -13.74 16.70 13.26
CA ARG A 102 -12.29 16.83 13.33
C ARG A 102 -11.59 15.48 13.54
N ILE A 103 -12.24 14.55 14.25
CA ILE A 103 -11.72 13.18 14.42
C ILE A 103 -11.75 12.45 13.09
N ILE A 104 -12.88 12.47 12.38
CA ILE A 104 -13.01 11.86 11.06
C ILE A 104 -11.91 12.37 10.13
N LEU A 105 -11.76 13.68 10.02
CA LEU A 105 -10.74 14.31 9.18
C LEU A 105 -9.31 13.91 9.61
N SER A 106 -9.05 13.87 10.92
CA SER A 106 -7.73 13.49 11.45
C SER A 106 -7.38 12.04 11.14
N VAL A 107 -8.32 11.12 11.28
CA VAL A 107 -8.12 9.70 10.95
C VAL A 107 -7.84 9.55 9.46
N ILE A 108 -8.57 10.26 8.59
CA ILE A 108 -8.37 10.21 7.14
C ILE A 108 -6.99 10.76 6.76
N VAL A 109 -6.62 11.93 7.26
CA VAL A 109 -5.32 12.55 6.94
C VAL A 109 -4.16 11.70 7.45
N LEU A 110 -4.26 11.20 8.70
CA LEU A 110 -3.23 10.32 9.27
C LEU A 110 -3.16 8.99 8.52
N GLY A 111 -4.30 8.46 8.04
CA GLY A 111 -4.33 7.25 7.21
C GLY A 111 -3.56 7.44 5.91
N LEU A 112 -3.83 8.51 5.18
CA LEU A 112 -3.11 8.82 3.95
C LEU A 112 -1.60 9.02 4.20
N LEU A 113 -1.23 9.77 5.24
CA LEU A 113 0.17 10.03 5.57
C LEU A 113 0.89 8.78 6.11
N SER A 114 0.16 7.80 6.64
CA SER A 114 0.76 6.58 7.22
C SER A 114 1.43 5.69 6.20
N ASN A 115 1.19 5.90 4.90
CA ASN A 115 1.84 5.15 3.83
C ASN A 115 3.38 5.23 3.87
N VAL A 116 3.95 6.29 4.43
CA VAL A 116 5.42 6.40 4.67
C VAL A 116 5.94 5.21 5.47
N VAL A 117 5.11 4.66 6.33
CA VAL A 117 5.43 3.53 7.23
C VAL A 117 5.00 2.19 6.62
N GLY A 118 4.42 2.21 5.42
CA GLY A 118 3.91 1.01 4.75
C GLY A 118 2.77 0.36 5.53
N ASP A 119 2.78 -0.97 5.61
CA ASP A 119 1.69 -1.78 6.19
C ASP A 119 1.46 -1.57 7.69
N ALA A 120 2.42 -1.00 8.42
CA ALA A 120 2.24 -0.69 9.83
C ALA A 120 1.10 0.31 10.09
N GLY A 121 0.77 1.15 9.12
CA GLY A 121 -0.39 2.04 9.18
C GLY A 121 -1.70 1.30 9.44
N TYR A 122 -1.91 0.14 8.84
CA TYR A 122 -3.11 -0.68 9.09
C TYR A 122 -3.17 -1.21 10.51
N ILE A 123 -2.05 -1.74 11.01
CA ILE A 123 -2.00 -2.38 12.33
C ILE A 123 -2.25 -1.35 13.44
N ILE A 124 -1.68 -0.15 13.29
CA ILE A 124 -1.70 0.88 14.33
C ILE A 124 -2.97 1.72 14.25
N LEU A 125 -3.32 2.22 13.05
CA LEU A 125 -4.38 3.21 12.92
C LEU A 125 -5.79 2.63 13.03
N LEU A 126 -6.04 1.41 12.56
CA LEU A 126 -7.38 0.83 12.58
C LEU A 126 -7.96 0.69 13.98
N PRO A 127 -7.26 0.07 14.97
CA PRO A 127 -7.78 -0.02 16.34
C PRO A 127 -7.94 1.35 16.99
N ILE A 128 -7.00 2.28 16.73
CA ILE A 128 -7.08 3.64 17.26
C ILE A 128 -8.29 4.38 16.67
N ALA A 129 -8.56 4.26 15.38
CA ALA A 129 -9.70 4.88 14.73
C ALA A 129 -11.04 4.35 15.30
N ALA A 130 -11.14 3.05 15.57
CA ALA A 130 -12.31 2.45 16.21
C ALA A 130 -12.59 3.07 17.57
N THR A 131 -11.57 3.15 18.43
CA THR A 131 -11.70 3.73 19.78
C THR A 131 -12.01 5.23 19.75
N LEU A 132 -11.43 5.96 18.79
CA LEU A 132 -11.70 7.39 18.64
C LEU A 132 -13.13 7.67 18.19
N PHE A 133 -13.63 6.94 17.22
CA PHE A 133 -15.02 7.08 16.75
C PHE A 133 -15.98 6.75 17.90
N HIS A 134 -15.73 5.67 18.61
CA HIS A 134 -16.52 5.31 19.78
C HIS A 134 -16.52 6.41 20.86
N SER A 135 -15.37 7.04 21.13
CA SER A 135 -15.24 8.08 22.15
C SER A 135 -16.07 9.35 21.91
N VAL A 136 -16.53 9.57 20.67
CA VAL A 136 -17.37 10.71 20.27
C VAL A 136 -18.77 10.29 19.83
N GLY A 137 -19.18 9.06 20.17
CA GLY A 137 -20.52 8.56 19.87
C GLY A 137 -20.73 8.13 18.41
N LEU A 138 -19.67 7.99 17.63
CA LEU A 138 -19.74 7.46 16.27
C LEU A 138 -19.57 5.95 16.25
N HIS A 139 -20.11 5.31 15.22
CA HIS A 139 -20.01 3.86 15.06
C HIS A 139 -18.54 3.42 14.85
N PRO A 140 -17.95 2.54 15.70
CA PRO A 140 -16.53 2.15 15.62
C PRO A 140 -16.14 1.52 14.28
N ILE A 141 -17.04 0.73 13.66
CA ILE A 141 -16.82 0.16 12.32
C ILE A 141 -16.61 1.26 11.28
N GLY A 142 -17.31 2.39 11.41
CA GLY A 142 -17.09 3.55 10.55
C GLY A 142 -15.67 4.10 10.65
N GLY A 143 -15.09 4.09 11.85
CA GLY A 143 -13.69 4.44 12.08
C GLY A 143 -12.71 3.47 11.43
N ILE A 144 -12.95 2.17 11.57
CA ILE A 144 -12.13 1.12 10.95
C ILE A 144 -12.14 1.26 9.43
N ILE A 145 -13.33 1.39 8.84
CA ILE A 145 -13.47 1.52 7.38
C ILE A 145 -12.81 2.80 6.88
N ALA A 146 -13.04 3.94 7.53
CA ALA A 146 -12.42 5.21 7.15
C ALA A 146 -10.88 5.14 7.23
N ALA A 147 -10.33 4.54 8.28
CA ALA A 147 -8.90 4.34 8.43
C ALA A 147 -8.35 3.39 7.36
N TYR A 148 -8.99 2.25 7.14
CA TYR A 148 -8.58 1.26 6.14
C TYR A 148 -8.52 1.87 4.74
N VAL A 149 -9.59 2.53 4.32
CA VAL A 149 -9.67 3.18 3.00
C VAL A 149 -8.59 4.27 2.88
N SER A 150 -8.37 5.06 3.92
CA SER A 150 -7.39 6.14 3.90
C SER A 150 -5.96 5.61 3.79
N VAL A 151 -5.60 4.55 4.54
CA VAL A 151 -4.29 3.90 4.43
C VAL A 151 -4.11 3.30 3.03
N SER A 152 -5.13 2.61 2.50
CA SER A 152 -5.09 2.02 1.16
C SER A 152 -4.92 3.08 0.07
N CYS A 153 -5.63 4.20 0.16
CA CYS A 153 -5.51 5.31 -0.79
C CYS A 153 -4.16 6.02 -0.68
N GLY A 154 -3.52 5.99 0.49
CA GLY A 154 -2.20 6.57 0.72
C GLY A 154 -1.10 5.98 -0.16
N TYR A 155 -1.26 4.76 -0.68
CA TYR A 155 -0.32 4.17 -1.65
C TYR A 155 -0.32 4.88 -3.00
N SER A 156 -1.41 5.52 -3.37
CA SER A 156 -1.59 6.20 -4.67
C SER A 156 -1.67 7.72 -4.54
N ALA A 157 -1.71 8.24 -3.32
CA ALA A 157 -1.82 9.67 -3.06
C ALA A 157 -1.19 10.00 -1.72
N ASN A 158 0.01 10.57 -1.75
CA ASN A 158 0.74 10.92 -0.55
C ASN A 158 1.57 12.20 -0.77
N ILE A 159 1.60 13.07 0.24
CA ILE A 159 2.45 14.26 0.23
C ILE A 159 3.90 13.90 0.59
N LEU A 160 4.06 12.82 1.34
CA LEU A 160 5.37 12.32 1.76
C LEU A 160 5.79 11.17 0.85
N LEU A 161 7.04 11.17 0.43
CA LEU A 161 7.61 10.07 -0.35
C LEU A 161 7.59 8.78 0.47
N SER A 162 7.14 7.71 -0.16
CA SER A 162 7.15 6.36 0.39
C SER A 162 8.30 5.53 -0.19
N THR A 163 8.48 4.32 0.32
CA THR A 163 9.46 3.37 -0.24
C THR A 163 9.09 2.88 -1.63
N LEU A 164 7.81 2.97 -1.99
CA LEU A 164 7.32 2.55 -3.31
C LEU A 164 7.71 3.52 -4.42
N ASP A 165 7.83 4.83 -4.13
CA ASP A 165 8.10 5.84 -5.15
C ASP A 165 9.48 5.64 -5.82
N PRO A 166 10.61 5.46 -5.08
CA PRO A 166 11.88 5.14 -5.69
C PRO A 166 11.89 3.79 -6.42
N MET A 167 11.17 2.80 -5.90
CA MET A 167 11.07 1.48 -6.51
C MET A 167 10.36 1.56 -7.88
N LEU A 168 9.23 2.22 -7.94
CA LEU A 168 8.47 2.41 -9.18
C LEU A 168 9.24 3.28 -10.18
N ALA A 169 9.92 4.33 -9.72
CA ALA A 169 10.76 5.14 -10.58
C ALA A 169 11.92 4.34 -11.20
N ALA A 170 12.58 3.48 -10.42
CA ALA A 170 13.67 2.65 -10.90
C ALA A 170 13.20 1.61 -11.93
N THR A 171 12.08 0.92 -11.66
CA THR A 171 11.50 -0.03 -12.62
C THR A 171 11.00 0.64 -13.89
N THR A 172 10.44 1.85 -13.78
CA THR A 172 10.02 2.63 -14.95
C THR A 172 11.23 3.09 -15.77
N GLN A 173 12.32 3.50 -15.11
CA GLN A 173 13.57 3.83 -15.79
C GLN A 173 14.13 2.63 -16.55
N GLU A 174 14.18 1.47 -15.92
CA GLU A 174 14.66 0.23 -16.55
C GLU A 174 13.84 -0.13 -17.81
N ALA A 175 12.51 0.00 -17.73
CA ALA A 175 11.64 -0.20 -18.86
C ALA A 175 11.84 0.86 -19.97
N ALA A 176 12.09 2.12 -19.59
CA ALA A 176 12.36 3.21 -20.52
C ALA A 176 13.70 3.02 -21.25
N ASP A 177 14.72 2.56 -20.53
CA ASP A 177 16.05 2.27 -21.09
C ASP A 177 16.00 1.15 -22.15
N MET A 178 15.05 0.20 -22.01
CA MET A 178 14.83 -0.86 -23.01
C MET A 178 14.21 -0.30 -24.32
N THR A 179 13.48 0.80 -24.25
CA THR A 179 12.74 1.36 -25.38
C THR A 179 13.34 2.63 -25.96
N ASP A 180 14.33 3.26 -25.27
CA ASP A 180 14.98 4.55 -25.60
C ASP A 180 13.99 5.69 -25.93
N VAL A 181 12.75 5.57 -25.51
CA VAL A 181 11.68 6.54 -25.77
C VAL A 181 11.85 7.81 -24.93
N LEU A 182 12.50 7.69 -23.77
CA LEU A 182 12.67 8.80 -22.84
C LEU A 182 14.12 9.24 -22.79
N GLY A 183 14.44 10.36 -23.43
CA GLY A 183 15.78 10.98 -23.38
C GLY A 183 16.18 11.60 -22.04
N GLY A 184 15.53 11.18 -20.91
CA GLY A 184 15.79 11.71 -19.57
C GLY A 184 15.71 10.67 -18.47
N ARG A 185 16.27 11.00 -17.29
CA ARG A 185 16.21 10.14 -16.10
C ARG A 185 14.90 10.33 -15.35
N ILE A 186 14.22 9.22 -15.02
CA ILE A 186 13.03 9.18 -14.20
C ILE A 186 13.45 9.14 -12.72
N GLY A 187 13.15 10.21 -12.00
CA GLY A 187 13.45 10.30 -10.56
C GLY A 187 12.27 9.89 -9.68
N PRO A 188 12.51 9.64 -8.37
CA PRO A 188 11.45 9.31 -7.40
C PRO A 188 10.35 10.37 -7.28
N LEU A 189 10.59 11.58 -7.75
CA LEU A 189 9.66 12.71 -7.69
C LEU A 189 8.82 12.86 -8.97
N CYS A 190 8.92 11.96 -9.94
CA CYS A 190 8.23 12.09 -11.23
C CYS A 190 6.71 12.28 -11.09
N ASN A 191 6.09 11.64 -10.10
CA ASN A 191 4.65 11.71 -9.84
C ASN A 191 4.28 12.61 -8.64
N TYR A 192 5.25 13.33 -8.06
CA TYR A 192 5.05 14.05 -6.80
C TYR A 192 3.89 15.06 -6.84
N TYR A 193 3.81 15.86 -7.89
CA TYR A 193 2.72 16.84 -8.03
C TYR A 193 1.36 16.18 -8.16
N PHE A 194 1.28 15.09 -8.90
CA PHE A 194 0.06 14.30 -9.02
C PHE A 194 -0.37 13.75 -7.66
N PHE A 195 0.55 13.20 -6.89
CA PHE A 195 0.27 12.67 -5.55
C PHE A 195 -0.20 13.75 -4.58
N CYS A 196 0.43 14.93 -4.59
CA CYS A 196 -0.02 16.04 -3.76
C CYS A 196 -1.47 16.45 -4.08
N VAL A 197 -1.79 16.66 -5.34
CA VAL A 197 -3.15 17.05 -5.76
C VAL A 197 -4.16 15.95 -5.44
N SER A 198 -3.80 14.70 -5.74
CA SER A 198 -4.63 13.52 -5.45
C SER A 198 -4.92 13.37 -3.96
N THR A 199 -3.95 13.69 -3.10
CA THR A 199 -4.15 13.63 -1.64
C THR A 199 -5.29 14.55 -1.19
N PHE A 200 -5.32 15.80 -1.62
CA PHE A 200 -6.39 16.71 -1.26
C PHE A 200 -7.75 16.22 -1.79
N LEU A 201 -7.78 15.74 -3.03
CA LEU A 201 -8.99 15.20 -3.63
C LEU A 201 -9.50 13.98 -2.85
N LEU A 202 -8.62 13.04 -2.49
CA LEU A 202 -9.01 11.84 -1.76
C LEU A 202 -9.43 12.15 -0.33
N VAL A 203 -8.77 13.07 0.37
CA VAL A 203 -9.23 13.54 1.68
C VAL A 203 -10.68 14.03 1.58
N PHE A 204 -10.97 14.87 0.60
CA PHE A 204 -12.33 15.40 0.40
C PHE A 204 -13.35 14.29 0.10
N ILE A 205 -13.03 13.38 -0.82
CA ILE A 205 -13.93 12.28 -1.22
C ILE A 205 -14.19 11.34 -0.04
N ILE A 206 -13.13 10.85 0.62
CA ILE A 206 -13.25 9.90 1.73
C ILE A 206 -14.04 10.54 2.88
N TYR A 207 -13.73 11.81 3.20
CA TYR A 207 -14.45 12.56 4.23
C TYR A 207 -15.94 12.69 3.90
N HIS A 208 -16.25 13.10 2.68
CA HIS A 208 -17.64 13.26 2.24
C HIS A 208 -18.42 11.95 2.26
N ILE A 209 -17.82 10.87 1.75
CA ILE A 209 -18.44 9.53 1.75
C ILE A 209 -18.63 9.03 3.19
N THR A 210 -17.62 9.18 4.04
CA THR A 210 -17.70 8.75 5.44
C THR A 210 -18.85 9.48 6.17
N CYS A 211 -18.94 10.79 6.01
CA CYS A 211 -19.96 11.60 6.71
C CYS A 211 -21.36 11.42 6.13
N ARG A 212 -21.50 11.33 4.80
CA ARG A 212 -22.80 11.36 4.12
C ARG A 212 -23.41 10.00 3.83
N LYS A 213 -22.58 8.96 3.68
CA LYS A 213 -23.04 7.62 3.30
C LYS A 213 -22.69 6.58 4.35
N LEU A 214 -21.43 6.50 4.77
CA LEU A 214 -20.97 5.42 5.63
C LEU A 214 -21.59 5.51 7.03
N LEU A 215 -21.43 6.64 7.74
CA LEU A 215 -21.93 6.78 9.10
C LEU A 215 -23.46 6.71 9.19
N PRO A 216 -24.23 7.38 8.31
CA PRO A 216 -25.68 7.23 8.31
C PRO A 216 -26.14 5.81 7.98
N GLY A 217 -25.42 5.11 7.11
CA GLY A 217 -25.74 3.70 6.74
C GLY A 217 -25.45 2.70 7.85
N LEU A 218 -24.53 2.98 8.77
CA LEU A 218 -24.21 2.13 9.93
C LEU A 218 -25.19 2.35 11.10
N GLY A 219 -25.88 3.50 11.15
CA GLY A 219 -26.76 3.84 12.26
C GLY A 219 -26.06 4.12 13.58
N GLU A 220 -26.82 4.16 14.67
CA GLU A 220 -26.28 4.36 16.02
C GLU A 220 -25.62 3.10 16.55
N TYR A 221 -24.47 3.25 17.18
CA TYR A 221 -23.78 2.14 17.84
C TYR A 221 -24.46 1.81 19.18
N LEU A 222 -25.24 0.75 19.18
CA LEU A 222 -25.81 0.18 20.42
C LEU A 222 -24.74 -0.69 21.10
N SER A 223 -24.09 -0.15 22.11
CA SER A 223 -23.19 -0.96 22.93
C SER A 223 -23.98 -2.07 23.65
N LEU A 224 -23.47 -3.30 23.61
CA LEU A 224 -24.06 -4.44 24.32
C LEU A 224 -24.20 -4.18 25.84
N ILE A 225 -23.46 -3.23 26.40
CA ILE A 225 -23.56 -2.80 27.80
C ILE A 225 -24.92 -2.14 28.07
N HIS A 226 -25.53 -1.47 27.09
CA HIS A 226 -26.86 -0.90 27.23
C HIS A 226 -28.00 -1.89 27.03
N ILE A 227 -27.72 -3.05 26.43
CA ILE A 227 -28.71 -4.11 26.24
C ILE A 227 -28.86 -4.96 27.52
N SER A 228 -27.89 -4.95 28.42
CA SER A 228 -27.88 -5.76 29.64
C SER A 228 -28.44 -5.09 30.90
N GLU A 229 -28.94 -3.84 30.84
CA GLU A 229 -29.76 -3.29 31.92
C GLU A 229 -31.25 -3.56 31.65
N PRO A 230 -31.81 -4.64 32.23
CA PRO A 230 -33.26 -4.73 32.29
C PRO A 230 -33.75 -3.62 33.22
N THR A 231 -34.62 -2.79 32.71
CA THR A 231 -35.39 -1.81 33.47
C THR A 231 -36.04 -2.46 34.69
N ARG A 232 -35.34 -2.52 35.80
CA ARG A 232 -35.88 -2.84 37.11
C ARG A 232 -36.62 -1.60 37.65
N ARG A 233 -37.72 -1.27 37.01
CA ARG A 233 -38.76 -0.48 37.69
C ARG A 233 -39.81 -1.45 38.19
N THR A 234 -39.58 -2.00 39.37
CA THR A 234 -40.68 -2.48 40.22
C THR A 234 -41.28 -1.25 40.90
N PRO A 235 -42.55 -0.95 40.72
CA PRO A 235 -43.23 0.00 41.56
C PRO A 235 -43.38 -0.63 42.95
N ILE A 236 -42.85 0.04 43.97
CA ILE A 236 -43.13 -0.29 45.37
C ILE A 236 -44.53 0.25 45.65
N SER A 237 -45.49 -0.62 45.79
CA SER A 237 -46.80 -0.39 46.39
C SER A 237 -46.72 -0.30 47.89
#